data_ef1cc497e33f5b3aadee42ec19e56f96
#
_entry.id   ef1cc497e33f5b3aadee42ec19e56f96
#
_cell.length_a   1.000
_cell.length_b   1.000
_cell.length_c   1.000
_cell.angle_alpha   90.00
_cell.angle_beta   90.00
_cell.angle_gamma   90.00
#
_symmetry.space_group_name_H-M   'P 1'
#
loop_
_entity.id
_entity.type
_entity.pdbx_description
1 polymer ?
#
loop_
_entity_poly.entity_id
_entity_poly.type
_entity_poly.pdbx_seq_one_letter_code
_entity_poly.pdbx_strand_id
1 'polypeptide(L)'
;MPAQSMEQLVSLCKRRGFIFQTNEIYGGLQGVYDYGPLGVELKENLKKAWWTSMVYSRDDVEGLDASILTNKKVLKYSGHEETFTDPLVDCKDCKNRMRADHIKDSKCLHCGSKNLTEPRPFNLMFKTNIGPVADDESYAYLRPETAQQIFTNFKNVV
;
A
#
# COMPACT_ATOMS: atom_id res chain seq x y z
N MET A 1 22.93 -21.21 -4.59
CA MET A 1 22.41 -21.37 -3.21
C MET A 1 21.35 -20.30 -2.99
N PRO A 2 20.25 -20.61 -2.29
CA PRO A 2 19.23 -19.60 -1.95
C PRO A 2 19.82 -18.54 -1.01
N ALA A 3 19.25 -17.32 -1.03
CA ALA A 3 19.64 -16.27 -0.08
C ALA A 3 19.34 -16.72 1.36
N GLN A 4 20.27 -16.49 2.26
CA GLN A 4 20.16 -16.91 3.66
C GLN A 4 19.64 -15.81 4.58
N SER A 5 19.58 -14.56 4.09
CA SER A 5 19.01 -13.42 4.83
C SER A 5 18.29 -12.45 3.89
N MET A 6 17.45 -11.58 4.46
CA MET A 6 16.75 -10.54 3.71
C MET A 6 17.75 -9.53 3.09
N GLU A 7 18.83 -9.20 3.78
CA GLU A 7 19.85 -8.29 3.25
C GLU A 7 20.53 -8.87 1.99
N GLN A 8 20.83 -10.17 1.99
CA GLN A 8 21.38 -10.84 0.83
C GLN A 8 20.41 -10.83 -0.36
N LEU A 9 19.12 -11.06 -0.10
CA LEU A 9 18.07 -11.02 -1.11
C LEU A 9 17.92 -9.61 -1.68
N VAL A 10 17.83 -8.58 -0.86
CA VAL A 10 17.73 -7.17 -1.28
C VAL A 10 18.95 -6.76 -2.10
N SER A 11 20.16 -7.11 -1.64
CA SER A 11 21.40 -6.84 -2.38
C SER A 11 21.42 -7.53 -3.73
N LEU A 12 20.97 -8.78 -3.82
CA LEU A 12 20.84 -9.51 -5.08
C LEU A 12 19.85 -8.83 -6.02
N CYS A 13 18.67 -8.47 -5.54
CA CYS A 13 17.61 -7.82 -6.33
C CYS A 13 18.10 -6.49 -6.93
N LYS A 14 18.78 -5.66 -6.13
CA LYS A 14 19.37 -4.39 -6.61
C LYS A 14 20.42 -4.63 -7.69
N ARG A 15 21.40 -5.49 -7.44
CA ARG A 15 22.52 -5.75 -8.38
C ARG A 15 22.06 -6.38 -9.69
N ARG A 16 20.99 -7.16 -9.67
CA ARG A 16 20.45 -7.86 -10.85
C ARG A 16 19.33 -7.08 -11.55
N GLY A 17 18.98 -5.89 -11.08
CA GLY A 17 17.94 -5.07 -11.70
C GLY A 17 16.53 -5.66 -11.54
N PHE A 18 16.23 -6.28 -10.40
CA PHE A 18 14.88 -6.72 -10.08
C PHE A 18 14.05 -5.58 -9.49
N ILE A 19 14.57 -4.94 -8.44
CA ILE A 19 13.84 -3.92 -7.70
C ILE A 19 14.83 -2.96 -7.03
N PHE A 20 14.51 -1.67 -7.00
CA PHE A 20 15.25 -0.63 -6.30
C PHE A 20 14.31 0.47 -5.84
N GLN A 21 14.75 1.27 -4.88
CA GLN A 21 13.94 2.35 -4.34
C GLN A 21 13.66 3.41 -5.42
N THR A 22 12.40 3.84 -5.54
CA THR A 22 12.04 4.88 -6.51
C THR A 22 12.74 6.19 -6.18
N ASN A 23 13.13 6.95 -7.21
CA ASN A 23 13.80 8.25 -7.07
C ASN A 23 15.07 8.22 -6.19
N GLU A 24 15.82 7.13 -6.19
CA GLU A 24 16.98 6.93 -5.30
C GLU A 24 18.04 8.04 -5.46
N ILE A 25 18.22 8.60 -6.66
CA ILE A 25 19.13 9.72 -6.93
C ILE A 25 18.76 11.02 -6.19
N TYR A 26 17.51 11.15 -5.74
CA TYR A 26 17.01 12.28 -4.96
C TYR A 26 16.73 11.93 -3.50
N GLY A 27 17.28 10.81 -3.01
CA GLY A 27 17.09 10.33 -1.65
C GLY A 27 15.96 9.30 -1.49
N GLY A 28 15.24 8.99 -2.56
CA GLY A 28 14.20 7.98 -2.59
C GLY A 28 12.92 8.32 -1.84
N LEU A 29 11.90 7.47 -2.00
CA LEU A 29 10.68 7.49 -1.21
C LEU A 29 10.59 6.20 -0.41
N GLN A 30 10.44 6.32 0.91
CA GLN A 30 10.36 5.15 1.79
C GLN A 30 9.13 4.30 1.45
N GLY A 31 9.35 3.00 1.25
CA GLY A 31 8.29 2.05 0.95
C GLY A 31 7.79 2.06 -0.50
N VAL A 32 8.39 2.86 -1.39
CA VAL A 32 8.03 2.92 -2.82
C VAL A 32 9.21 2.43 -3.66
N TYR A 33 8.92 1.55 -4.62
CA TYR A 33 9.94 0.83 -5.39
C TYR A 33 9.62 0.82 -6.88
N ASP A 34 10.67 0.87 -7.70
CA ASP A 34 10.62 0.66 -9.13
C ASP A 34 11.07 -0.77 -9.47
N TYR A 35 10.46 -1.36 -10.49
CA TYR A 35 10.88 -2.64 -11.03
C TYR A 35 11.88 -2.42 -12.16
N GLY A 36 13.06 -3.02 -12.04
CA GLY A 36 14.03 -3.07 -13.11
C GLY A 36 13.67 -4.13 -14.18
N PRO A 37 14.49 -4.30 -15.23
CA PRO A 37 14.16 -5.18 -16.36
C PRO A 37 13.77 -6.60 -15.95
N LEU A 38 14.54 -7.25 -15.08
CA LEU A 38 14.23 -8.60 -14.60
C LEU A 38 13.04 -8.62 -13.65
N GLY A 39 12.83 -7.55 -12.89
CA GLY A 39 11.67 -7.40 -12.00
C GLY A 39 10.37 -7.27 -12.75
N VAL A 40 10.36 -6.51 -13.86
CA VAL A 40 9.18 -6.38 -14.74
C VAL A 40 8.79 -7.74 -15.33
N GLU A 41 9.76 -8.48 -15.88
CA GLU A 41 9.49 -9.82 -16.44
C GLU A 41 8.92 -10.79 -15.39
N LEU A 42 9.51 -10.81 -14.19
CA LEU A 42 9.00 -11.64 -13.10
C LEU A 42 7.58 -11.25 -12.69
N LYS A 43 7.32 -9.94 -12.54
CA LYS A 43 6.02 -9.40 -12.19
C LYS A 43 4.94 -9.75 -13.22
N GLU A 44 5.22 -9.53 -14.51
CA GLU A 44 4.26 -9.81 -15.57
C GLU A 44 3.99 -11.32 -15.73
N ASN A 45 5.01 -12.16 -15.58
CA ASN A 45 4.84 -13.62 -15.56
C ASN A 45 3.96 -14.07 -14.39
N LEU A 46 4.16 -13.51 -13.20
CA LEU A 46 3.31 -13.82 -12.03
C LEU A 46 1.88 -13.37 -12.24
N LYS A 47 1.65 -12.14 -12.73
CA LYS A 47 0.32 -11.61 -13.04
C LYS A 47 -0.40 -12.48 -14.08
N LYS A 48 0.30 -12.86 -15.15
CA LYS A 48 -0.24 -13.71 -16.20
C LYS A 48 -0.63 -15.10 -15.67
N ALA A 49 0.24 -15.72 -14.89
CA ALA A 49 -0.05 -17.01 -14.27
C ALA A 49 -1.28 -16.95 -13.36
N TRP A 50 -1.35 -15.89 -12.52
CA TRP A 50 -2.50 -15.67 -11.64
C TRP A 50 -3.79 -15.44 -12.43
N TRP A 51 -3.76 -14.56 -13.44
CA TRP A 51 -4.93 -14.26 -14.28
C TRP A 51 -5.44 -15.49 -15.02
N THR A 52 -4.52 -16.27 -15.61
CA THR A 52 -4.86 -17.52 -16.28
C THR A 52 -5.54 -18.49 -15.32
N SER A 53 -4.99 -18.68 -14.11
CA SER A 53 -5.54 -19.60 -13.12
C SER A 53 -6.88 -19.14 -12.53
N MET A 54 -7.06 -17.85 -12.31
CA MET A 54 -8.22 -17.33 -11.59
C MET A 54 -9.36 -16.88 -12.49
N VAL A 55 -9.05 -16.46 -13.72
CA VAL A 55 -10.06 -15.96 -14.67
C VAL A 55 -10.25 -16.93 -15.82
N TYR A 56 -9.19 -17.21 -16.61
CA TYR A 56 -9.36 -17.99 -17.85
C TYR A 56 -9.64 -19.49 -17.64
N SER A 57 -9.22 -20.05 -16.52
CA SER A 57 -9.46 -21.47 -16.20
C SER A 57 -10.76 -21.71 -15.43
N ARG A 58 -11.62 -20.69 -15.31
CA ARG A 58 -12.89 -20.77 -14.55
C ARG A 58 -14.03 -20.20 -15.37
N ASP A 59 -15.18 -20.86 -15.32
CA ASP A 59 -16.42 -20.43 -15.99
C ASP A 59 -17.30 -19.53 -15.11
N ASP A 60 -16.96 -19.39 -13.83
CA ASP A 60 -17.71 -18.65 -12.81
C ASP A 60 -17.06 -17.33 -12.39
N VAL A 61 -16.04 -16.86 -13.12
CA VAL A 61 -15.28 -15.65 -12.80
C VAL A 61 -15.09 -14.80 -14.05
N GLU A 62 -15.46 -13.53 -13.94
CA GLU A 62 -15.19 -12.51 -14.96
C GLU A 62 -14.04 -11.58 -14.51
N GLY A 63 -13.23 -11.18 -15.48
CA GLY A 63 -12.11 -10.28 -15.22
C GLY A 63 -12.52 -8.81 -15.18
N LEU A 64 -12.06 -8.07 -14.18
CA LEU A 64 -12.28 -6.64 -14.04
C LEU A 64 -10.97 -5.91 -13.72
N ASP A 65 -10.64 -4.87 -14.48
CA ASP A 65 -9.56 -3.93 -14.16
C ASP A 65 -10.15 -2.53 -13.95
N ALA A 66 -10.40 -2.18 -12.70
CA ALA A 66 -11.00 -0.93 -12.31
C ALA A 66 -9.96 0.17 -12.09
N SER A 67 -10.40 1.44 -12.12
CA SER A 67 -9.55 2.61 -11.88
C SER A 67 -8.87 2.58 -10.51
N ILE A 68 -7.61 3.02 -10.45
CA ILE A 68 -6.89 3.23 -9.20
C ILE A 68 -7.49 4.39 -8.39
N LEU A 69 -7.98 5.43 -9.08
CA LEU A 69 -8.65 6.55 -8.43
C LEU A 69 -10.10 6.17 -8.11
N THR A 70 -10.49 6.38 -6.86
CA THR A 70 -11.80 6.02 -6.32
C THR A 70 -12.51 7.24 -5.76
N ASN A 71 -13.79 7.37 -6.08
CA ASN A 71 -14.64 8.44 -5.55
C ASN A 71 -14.78 8.31 -4.04
N LYS A 72 -14.69 9.44 -3.32
CA LYS A 72 -14.82 9.50 -1.85
C LYS A 72 -16.07 8.82 -1.32
N LYS A 73 -17.21 8.93 -2.03
CA LYS A 73 -18.48 8.31 -1.62
C LYS A 73 -18.37 6.78 -1.51
N VAL A 74 -17.61 6.14 -2.39
CA VAL A 74 -17.41 4.68 -2.33
C VAL A 74 -16.76 4.29 -1.01
N LEU A 75 -15.71 4.99 -0.60
CA LEU A 75 -14.98 4.73 0.64
C LEU A 75 -15.75 5.15 1.89
N LYS A 76 -16.58 6.19 1.78
CA LYS A 76 -17.51 6.57 2.86
C LYS A 76 -18.54 5.48 3.10
N TYR A 77 -19.24 5.01 2.07
CA TYR A 77 -20.27 3.96 2.21
C TYR A 77 -19.72 2.59 2.59
N SER A 78 -18.47 2.29 2.26
CA SER A 78 -17.79 1.07 2.70
C SER A 78 -17.15 1.18 4.10
N GLY A 79 -17.24 2.35 4.76
CA GLY A 79 -16.71 2.59 6.10
C GLY A 79 -15.20 2.86 6.17
N HIS A 80 -14.48 2.84 5.04
CA HIS A 80 -13.03 3.06 5.02
C HIS A 80 -12.64 4.47 5.45
N GLU A 81 -13.46 5.48 5.14
CA GLU A 81 -13.15 6.87 5.47
C GLU A 81 -13.02 7.07 6.99
N GLU A 82 -13.81 6.32 7.78
CA GLU A 82 -13.85 6.43 9.24
C GLU A 82 -12.91 5.45 9.94
N THR A 83 -12.72 4.26 9.39
CA THR A 83 -12.07 3.15 10.11
C THR A 83 -10.67 2.80 9.57
N PHE A 84 -10.30 3.25 8.36
CA PHE A 84 -9.03 2.88 7.76
C PHE A 84 -7.87 3.75 8.27
N THR A 85 -7.68 3.70 9.58
CA THR A 85 -6.67 4.48 10.30
C THR A 85 -5.86 3.60 11.24
N ASP A 86 -4.56 3.89 11.35
CA ASP A 86 -3.69 3.31 12.37
C ASP A 86 -3.49 4.29 13.52
N PRO A 87 -3.59 3.86 14.77
CA PRO A 87 -3.19 4.67 15.91
C PRO A 87 -1.65 4.74 15.98
N LEU A 88 -1.06 5.90 15.71
CA LEU A 88 0.38 6.09 15.73
C LEU A 88 0.85 6.82 16.98
N VAL A 89 1.99 6.35 17.51
CA VAL A 89 2.72 6.91 18.65
C VAL A 89 4.15 7.21 18.24
N ASP A 90 4.67 8.36 18.63
CA ASP A 90 6.07 8.73 18.43
C ASP A 90 6.84 8.58 19.75
N CYS A 91 8.01 7.97 19.73
CA CYS A 91 8.93 7.99 20.85
C CYS A 91 9.65 9.34 20.91
N LYS A 92 9.54 10.06 22.04
CA LYS A 92 10.15 11.38 22.20
C LYS A 92 11.68 11.30 22.32
N ASP A 93 12.23 10.14 22.70
CA ASP A 93 13.67 9.96 22.89
C ASP A 93 14.38 9.53 21.60
N CYS A 94 13.95 8.44 20.96
CA CYS A 94 14.61 7.95 19.75
C CYS A 94 13.96 8.43 18.43
N LYS A 95 12.87 9.21 18.51
CA LYS A 95 12.11 9.77 17.36
C LYS A 95 11.50 8.73 16.41
N ASN A 96 11.51 7.46 16.79
CA ASN A 96 10.87 6.42 15.98
C ASN A 96 9.35 6.45 16.17
N ARG A 97 8.64 6.26 15.06
CA ARG A 97 7.19 6.11 15.00
C ARG A 97 6.81 4.66 14.98
N MET A 98 5.74 4.31 15.69
CA MET A 98 5.22 2.93 15.77
C MET A 98 3.71 2.92 15.96
N ARG A 99 3.07 1.81 15.65
CA ARG A 99 1.65 1.62 15.93
C ARG A 99 1.42 1.40 17.42
N ALA A 100 0.41 2.08 17.96
CA ALA A 100 0.09 1.99 19.39
C ALA A 100 -0.37 0.58 19.81
N ASP A 101 -1.10 -0.12 18.94
CA ASP A 101 -1.58 -1.49 19.16
C ASP A 101 -0.47 -2.55 19.20
N HIS A 102 0.72 -2.23 18.69
CA HIS A 102 1.89 -3.10 18.78
C HIS A 102 2.72 -2.87 20.05
N ILE A 103 2.49 -1.79 20.78
CA ILE A 103 3.28 -1.43 21.98
C ILE A 103 2.89 -2.35 23.14
N LYS A 104 3.91 -2.97 23.74
CA LYS A 104 3.78 -3.76 24.97
C LYS A 104 4.38 -2.99 26.14
N ASP A 105 3.76 -3.10 27.32
CA ASP A 105 4.22 -2.47 28.57
C ASP A 105 4.43 -0.95 28.47
N SER A 106 3.76 -0.27 27.56
CA SER A 106 3.90 1.18 27.30
C SER A 106 5.37 1.59 27.06
N LYS A 107 6.13 0.75 26.34
CA LYS A 107 7.55 0.97 26.03
C LYS A 107 7.78 1.05 24.53
N CYS A 108 8.67 1.94 24.13
CA CYS A 108 9.17 2.01 22.77
C CYS A 108 9.78 0.68 22.33
N LEU A 109 9.37 0.16 21.18
CA LEU A 109 9.86 -1.09 20.61
C LEU A 109 11.34 -1.02 20.17
N HIS A 110 11.88 0.19 19.97
CA HIS A 110 13.24 0.42 19.49
C HIS A 110 14.24 0.68 20.61
N CYS A 111 13.88 1.52 21.60
CA CYS A 111 14.82 1.94 22.65
C CYS A 111 14.35 1.61 24.07
N GLY A 112 13.16 1.03 24.25
CA GLY A 112 12.62 0.67 25.55
C GLY A 112 12.11 1.85 26.41
N SER A 113 12.20 3.08 25.94
CA SER A 113 11.73 4.27 26.65
C SER A 113 10.22 4.26 26.84
N LYS A 114 9.76 4.81 27.97
CA LYS A 114 8.34 5.08 28.25
C LYS A 114 7.88 6.48 27.81
N ASN A 115 8.80 7.32 27.31
CA ASN A 115 8.50 8.69 26.90
C ASN A 115 7.87 8.72 25.50
N LEU A 116 6.58 8.36 25.44
CA LEU A 116 5.79 8.27 24.21
C LEU A 116 4.81 9.44 24.11
N THR A 117 4.38 9.75 22.90
CA THR A 117 3.26 10.67 22.67
C THR A 117 1.93 9.95 22.91
N GLU A 118 0.84 10.71 23.06
CA GLU A 118 -0.50 10.15 22.93
C GLU A 118 -0.72 9.56 21.53
N PRO A 119 -1.50 8.47 21.42
CA PRO A 119 -1.87 7.92 20.12
C PRO A 119 -2.67 8.93 19.30
N ARG A 120 -2.31 9.04 18.01
CA ARG A 120 -3.06 9.86 17.05
C ARG A 120 -3.48 9.01 15.85
N PRO A 121 -4.71 9.17 15.34
CA PRO A 121 -5.13 8.45 14.14
C PRO A 121 -4.33 8.93 12.93
N PHE A 122 -3.86 7.98 12.15
CA PHE A 122 -3.21 8.22 10.86
C PHE A 122 -4.01 7.53 9.77
N ASN A 123 -4.59 8.32 8.85
CA ASN A 123 -5.33 7.78 7.73
C ASN A 123 -4.36 7.11 6.74
N LEU A 124 -4.62 5.85 6.40
CA LEU A 124 -3.79 5.05 5.50
C LEU A 124 -4.09 5.28 4.02
N MET A 125 -5.15 6.01 3.69
CA MET A 125 -5.54 6.28 2.31
C MET A 125 -4.79 7.47 1.73
N PHE A 126 -4.26 7.31 0.52
CA PHE A 126 -3.68 8.41 -0.25
C PHE A 126 -4.79 9.25 -0.89
N LYS A 127 -4.87 10.51 -0.48
CA LYS A 127 -5.78 11.51 -1.04
C LYS A 127 -5.07 12.31 -2.13
N THR A 128 -5.74 12.55 -3.26
CA THR A 128 -5.26 13.41 -4.34
C THR A 128 -6.37 14.33 -4.84
N ASN A 129 -6.02 15.51 -5.34
CA ASN A 129 -6.97 16.42 -5.95
C ASN A 129 -7.31 16.02 -7.38
N ILE A 130 -8.56 16.21 -7.78
CA ILE A 130 -9.02 16.05 -9.15
C ILE A 130 -9.50 17.42 -9.65
N GLY A 131 -8.93 17.87 -10.76
CA GLY A 131 -9.26 19.18 -11.35
C GLY A 131 -8.36 20.31 -10.85
N PRO A 132 -8.61 21.54 -11.36
CA PRO A 132 -7.72 22.69 -11.17
C PRO A 132 -7.86 23.36 -9.79
N VAL A 133 -8.94 23.11 -9.08
CA VAL A 133 -9.22 23.71 -7.76
C VAL A 133 -9.15 22.64 -6.68
N ALA A 134 -8.39 22.89 -5.66
CA ALA A 134 -8.27 22.02 -4.50
C ALA A 134 -9.31 22.43 -3.44
N ASP A 135 -10.50 21.87 -3.52
CA ASP A 135 -11.56 22.04 -2.53
C ASP A 135 -11.98 20.68 -1.93
N ASP A 136 -12.85 20.71 -0.92
CA ASP A 136 -13.33 19.50 -0.25
C ASP A 136 -14.27 18.64 -1.12
N GLU A 137 -14.69 19.12 -2.28
CA GLU A 137 -15.48 18.37 -3.25
C GLU A 137 -14.64 17.75 -4.38
N SER A 138 -13.46 18.30 -4.64
CA SER A 138 -12.61 17.99 -5.80
C SER A 138 -11.47 17.04 -5.44
N TYR A 139 -11.71 16.01 -4.63
CA TYR A 139 -10.68 15.01 -4.35
C TYR A 139 -11.14 13.57 -4.57
N ALA A 140 -10.16 12.71 -4.81
CA ALA A 140 -10.30 11.26 -4.83
C ALA A 140 -9.25 10.60 -3.96
N TYR A 141 -9.45 9.33 -3.73
CA TYR A 141 -8.44 8.48 -3.09
C TYR A 141 -7.82 7.52 -4.10
N LEU A 142 -6.53 7.21 -3.93
CA LEU A 142 -6.01 5.97 -4.48
C LEU A 142 -6.66 4.83 -3.70
N ARG A 143 -7.29 3.88 -4.43
CA ARG A 143 -8.01 2.78 -3.79
C ARG A 143 -7.11 2.00 -2.83
N PRO A 144 -7.50 1.81 -1.56
CA PRO A 144 -6.72 1.02 -0.61
C PRO A 144 -6.80 -0.48 -0.89
N GLU A 145 -7.88 -0.92 -1.54
CA GLU A 145 -8.12 -2.32 -1.95
C GLU A 145 -9.02 -2.38 -3.19
N THR A 146 -9.22 -3.57 -3.76
CA THR A 146 -9.96 -3.76 -5.01
C THR A 146 -11.42 -4.17 -4.81
N ALA A 147 -11.84 -4.50 -3.60
CA ALA A 147 -13.16 -5.07 -3.32
C ALA A 147 -14.32 -4.14 -3.71
N GLN A 148 -14.23 -2.86 -3.41
CA GLN A 148 -15.33 -1.90 -3.66
C GLN A 148 -15.67 -1.77 -5.13
N GLN A 149 -14.68 -1.84 -6.03
CA GLN A 149 -14.90 -1.75 -7.47
C GLN A 149 -15.63 -2.96 -8.02
N ILE A 150 -15.52 -4.11 -7.41
CA ILE A 150 -16.30 -5.31 -7.78
C ILE A 150 -17.79 -5.02 -7.59
N PHE A 151 -18.15 -4.48 -6.44
CA PHE A 151 -19.56 -4.14 -6.14
C PHE A 151 -20.08 -2.98 -6.99
N THR A 152 -19.29 -1.91 -7.16
CA THR A 152 -19.72 -0.74 -7.94
C THR A 152 -19.87 -1.02 -9.42
N ASN A 153 -19.13 -2.00 -9.96
CA ASN A 153 -19.18 -2.42 -11.35
C ASN A 153 -20.07 -3.64 -11.62
N PHE A 154 -20.70 -4.20 -10.61
CA PHE A 154 -21.49 -5.42 -10.77
C PHE A 154 -22.48 -5.33 -11.95
N LYS A 155 -23.28 -4.25 -12.02
CA LYS A 155 -24.25 -4.05 -13.12
C LYS A 155 -23.61 -3.82 -14.48
N ASN A 156 -22.33 -3.51 -14.55
CA ASN A 156 -21.62 -3.29 -15.82
C ASN A 156 -21.03 -4.57 -16.38
N VAL A 157 -20.85 -5.58 -15.51
CA VAL A 157 -20.20 -6.86 -15.86
C VAL A 157 -21.24 -7.98 -16.01
N VAL A 158 -22.31 -7.95 -15.26
CA VAL A 158 -23.45 -8.88 -15.27
C VAL A 158 -24.71 -8.21 -15.86
#